data_a4b0b96948af3c42bf7d6868738dd83e
#
_entry.id   a4b0b96948af3c42bf7d6868738dd83e
#
_cell.length_a   1.000
_cell.length_b   1.000
_cell.length_c   1.000
_cell.angle_alpha   90.00
_cell.angle_beta   90.00
_cell.angle_gamma   90.00
#
_symmetry.space_group_name_H-M   'P 1'
#
loop_
_entity.id
_entity.type
_entity.pdbx_description
1 polymer ?
#
loop_
_entity_poly.entity_id
_entity_poly.type
_entity_poly.pdbx_seq_one_letter_code
_entity_poly.pdbx_strand_id
1 'polypeptide(L)'
;MQVTIIIPVYNRATVVKPTLESVVSQTYRPLQVILVDNCSTDDTLQVLETFKKEHPGDGFDVVITQEEHHTAGAARNRGFDQATGEWVLFFDSDDIMEPGLVASYMKTIEKATARGKQPDIVCSRSTLVFPDGSQREAPFHKKDLFANHILHGQLATQRYAVRREFFAATDGWNINLPGWNDWELGMRLLLANPKVAYMNHSPQVIINHNGADSITGTEFHSRQGQWEHVIDIMRGEVRSSLLKPELKRRFVRLLEYRRIVLAAQYQREGCPDLAKPLCQDAYQALRDSYRNNRRWRWVVGPVTRRLFARIAAGKRGSARIARLLY
;
A
#
# COMPACT_ATOMS: atom_id res chain seq x y z
N MET A 1 -11.58 23.09 -2.77
CA MET A 1 -11.41 21.95 -1.82
C MET A 1 -10.00 21.98 -1.27
N GLN A 2 -9.80 21.90 0.02
CA GLN A 2 -8.47 21.80 0.62
C GLN A 2 -7.99 20.34 0.57
N VAL A 3 -6.70 20.13 0.35
CA VAL A 3 -6.06 18.81 0.37
C VAL A 3 -5.04 18.77 1.51
N THR A 4 -5.02 17.69 2.28
CA THR A 4 -3.99 17.42 3.30
C THR A 4 -3.04 16.35 2.78
N ILE A 5 -1.74 16.62 2.87
CA ILE A 5 -0.66 15.66 2.62
C ILE A 5 -0.04 15.30 3.97
N ILE A 6 -0.01 14.01 4.32
CA ILE A 6 0.54 13.50 5.58
C ILE A 6 1.81 12.71 5.29
N ILE A 7 2.93 13.14 5.89
CA ILE A 7 4.25 12.54 5.69
C ILE A 7 4.81 12.09 7.04
N PRO A 8 4.84 10.79 7.34
CA PRO A 8 5.57 10.26 8.49
C PRO A 8 7.07 10.32 8.22
N VAL A 9 7.84 10.79 9.19
CA VAL A 9 9.30 10.94 9.07
C VAL A 9 9.97 10.31 10.30
N TYR A 10 10.97 9.45 10.08
CA TYR A 10 11.77 8.86 11.13
C TYR A 10 13.22 8.69 10.68
N ASN A 11 14.15 9.40 11.32
CA ASN A 11 15.58 9.36 11.01
C ASN A 11 15.86 9.57 9.50
N ARG A 12 15.40 10.70 8.97
CA ARG A 12 15.47 11.06 7.53
C ARG A 12 16.11 12.41 7.26
N ALA A 13 16.93 12.94 8.18
CA ALA A 13 17.54 14.27 8.04
C ALA A 13 18.23 14.48 6.68
N THR A 14 18.90 13.44 6.16
CA THR A 14 19.66 13.51 4.89
C THR A 14 18.84 13.17 3.64
N VAL A 15 17.66 12.54 3.77
CA VAL A 15 16.91 12.01 2.61
C VAL A 15 15.55 12.64 2.39
N VAL A 16 14.98 13.34 3.40
CA VAL A 16 13.61 13.89 3.31
C VAL A 16 13.51 15.11 2.39
N LYS A 17 14.59 15.85 2.18
CA LYS A 17 14.58 17.13 1.46
C LYS A 17 13.98 17.04 0.04
N PRO A 18 14.34 16.08 -0.83
CA PRO A 18 13.73 15.96 -2.15
C PRO A 18 12.21 15.73 -2.09
N THR A 19 11.72 14.97 -1.10
CA THR A 19 10.29 14.78 -0.88
C THR A 19 9.61 16.10 -0.54
N LEU A 20 10.16 16.87 0.41
CA LEU A 20 9.63 18.17 0.82
C LEU A 20 9.59 19.18 -0.34
N GLU A 21 10.67 19.25 -1.14
CA GLU A 21 10.74 20.09 -2.34
C GLU A 21 9.68 19.70 -3.36
N SER A 22 9.41 18.41 -3.53
CA SER A 22 8.37 17.90 -4.42
C SER A 22 6.96 18.30 -3.97
N VAL A 23 6.73 18.42 -2.66
CA VAL A 23 5.45 18.88 -2.08
C VAL A 23 5.29 20.41 -2.30
N VAL A 24 6.34 21.20 -2.09
CA VAL A 24 6.32 22.65 -2.36
C VAL A 24 6.02 22.93 -3.83
N SER A 25 6.59 22.13 -4.73
CA SER A 25 6.44 22.28 -6.18
C SER A 25 5.03 21.97 -6.70
N GLN A 26 4.13 21.43 -5.86
CA GLN A 26 2.75 21.14 -6.28
C GLN A 26 2.05 22.42 -6.75
N THR A 27 1.40 22.35 -7.91
CA THR A 27 0.72 23.48 -8.55
C THR A 27 -0.69 23.74 -8.00
N TYR A 28 -1.21 22.86 -7.17
CA TYR A 28 -2.54 22.98 -6.55
C TYR A 28 -2.48 23.68 -5.19
N ARG A 29 -3.44 24.55 -4.93
CA ARG A 29 -3.67 25.19 -3.61
C ARG A 29 -5.18 25.26 -3.35
N PRO A 30 -5.66 25.26 -2.07
CA PRO A 30 -4.87 25.25 -0.85
C PRO A 30 -4.39 23.85 -0.45
N LEU A 31 -3.19 23.76 0.12
CA LEU A 31 -2.59 22.55 0.68
C LEU A 31 -2.31 22.71 2.18
N GLN A 32 -2.64 21.70 2.95
CA GLN A 32 -2.11 21.47 4.29
C GLN A 32 -1.08 20.33 4.21
N VAL A 33 0.10 20.54 4.74
CA VAL A 33 1.17 19.55 4.82
C VAL A 33 1.43 19.23 6.29
N ILE A 34 1.21 17.98 6.70
CA ILE A 34 1.44 17.53 8.06
C ILE A 34 2.65 16.62 8.06
N LEU A 35 3.74 17.10 8.67
CA LEU A 35 4.97 16.37 8.86
C LEU A 35 4.96 15.77 10.26
N VAL A 36 4.99 14.45 10.34
CA VAL A 36 4.89 13.73 11.61
C VAL A 36 6.25 13.12 11.94
N ASP A 37 7.00 13.76 12.84
CA ASP A 37 8.24 13.19 13.37
C ASP A 37 7.91 12.02 14.30
N ASN A 38 8.34 10.81 13.96
CA ASN A 38 8.08 9.61 14.73
C ASN A 38 9.23 9.28 15.70
N CYS A 39 9.59 10.23 16.56
CA CYS A 39 10.69 10.16 17.54
C CYS A 39 12.06 9.99 16.87
N SER A 40 12.40 10.83 15.90
CA SER A 40 13.73 10.84 15.30
C SER A 40 14.80 11.15 16.33
N THR A 41 15.95 10.52 16.19
CA THR A 41 17.13 10.68 17.04
C THR A 41 18.28 11.43 16.34
N ASP A 42 18.09 11.73 15.05
CA ASP A 42 18.98 12.55 14.23
C ASP A 42 18.42 13.99 14.06
N ASP A 43 19.01 14.79 13.19
CA ASP A 43 18.60 16.17 12.95
C ASP A 43 17.30 16.32 12.14
N THR A 44 16.49 15.25 11.99
CA THR A 44 15.24 15.26 11.21
C THR A 44 14.32 16.39 11.65
N LEU A 45 14.04 16.51 12.96
CA LEU A 45 13.12 17.54 13.46
C LEU A 45 13.61 18.95 13.11
N GLN A 46 14.92 19.22 13.21
CA GLN A 46 15.49 20.50 12.84
C GLN A 46 15.33 20.82 11.35
N VAL A 47 15.47 19.79 10.48
CA VAL A 47 15.22 19.92 9.03
C VAL A 47 13.77 20.28 8.77
N LEU A 48 12.82 19.62 9.43
CA LEU A 48 11.38 19.91 9.29
C LEU A 48 11.01 21.32 9.76
N GLU A 49 11.55 21.76 10.90
CA GLU A 49 11.34 23.11 11.43
C GLU A 49 11.91 24.20 10.50
N THR A 50 13.08 23.95 9.93
CA THR A 50 13.69 24.84 8.92
C THR A 50 12.80 24.94 7.70
N PHE A 51 12.35 23.80 7.17
CA PHE A 51 11.43 23.75 6.03
C PHE A 51 10.14 24.56 6.28
N LYS A 52 9.52 24.41 7.45
CA LYS A 52 8.32 25.17 7.82
C LYS A 52 8.58 26.68 7.83
N LYS A 53 9.73 27.12 8.35
CA LYS A 53 10.11 28.55 8.40
C LYS A 53 10.37 29.14 7.01
N GLU A 54 10.94 28.35 6.11
CA GLU A 54 11.28 28.79 4.74
C GLU A 54 10.04 28.85 3.82
N HIS A 55 8.95 28.22 4.19
CA HIS A 55 7.73 28.13 3.39
C HIS A 55 6.48 28.65 4.13
N PRO A 56 6.50 29.89 4.66
CA PRO A 56 5.29 30.54 5.16
C PRO A 56 4.49 30.97 3.92
N GLY A 57 3.35 30.37 3.65
CA GLY A 57 2.72 30.68 2.39
C GLY A 57 1.21 30.75 2.41
N ASP A 58 0.68 31.64 1.57
CA ASP A 58 -0.75 31.74 1.31
C ASP A 58 -1.22 30.48 0.58
N GLY A 59 -2.11 29.76 1.24
CA GLY A 59 -2.63 28.48 0.74
C GLY A 59 -1.66 27.28 0.84
N PHE A 60 -0.55 27.42 1.60
CA PHE A 60 0.38 26.33 1.91
C PHE A 60 0.68 26.31 3.41
N ASP A 61 -0.06 25.49 4.13
CA ASP A 61 0.02 25.39 5.60
C ASP A 61 0.85 24.17 6.02
N VAL A 62 1.94 24.40 6.76
CA VAL A 62 2.83 23.34 7.26
C VAL A 62 2.63 23.15 8.76
N VAL A 63 2.18 21.97 9.14
CA VAL A 63 2.03 21.53 10.53
C VAL A 63 3.10 20.48 10.84
N ILE A 64 3.83 20.67 11.96
CA ILE A 64 4.75 19.65 12.48
C ILE A 64 4.17 19.11 13.76
N THR A 65 4.15 17.80 13.91
CA THR A 65 3.70 17.10 15.11
C THR A 65 4.59 15.89 15.38
N GLN A 66 4.52 15.36 16.60
CA GLN A 66 5.28 14.16 16.99
C GLN A 66 4.36 13.01 17.36
N GLU A 67 4.85 11.79 17.15
CA GLU A 67 4.17 10.55 17.53
C GLU A 67 5.18 9.63 18.25
N GLU A 68 4.83 9.24 19.46
CA GLU A 68 5.71 8.44 20.33
C GLU A 68 5.67 6.95 20.02
N HIS A 69 4.59 6.45 19.43
CA HIS A 69 4.49 5.06 19.04
C HIS A 69 5.25 4.82 17.73
N HIS A 70 6.35 4.07 17.81
CA HIS A 70 7.33 3.87 16.73
C HIS A 70 6.83 3.00 15.57
N THR A 71 5.71 3.39 14.93
CA THR A 71 5.25 2.78 13.68
C THR A 71 4.78 3.84 12.68
N ALA A 72 5.00 3.58 11.40
CA ALA A 72 4.51 4.46 10.34
C ALA A 72 2.98 4.57 10.35
N GLY A 73 2.27 3.53 10.80
CA GLY A 73 0.82 3.54 10.97
C GLY A 73 0.37 4.54 12.03
N ALA A 74 1.01 4.55 13.20
CA ALA A 74 0.72 5.49 14.28
C ALA A 74 0.99 6.94 13.83
N ALA A 75 2.15 7.19 13.22
CA ALA A 75 2.49 8.50 12.70
C ALA A 75 1.47 9.01 11.66
N ARG A 76 1.01 8.14 10.75
CA ARG A 76 -0.03 8.51 9.77
C ARG A 76 -1.37 8.79 10.43
N ASN A 77 -1.78 8.04 11.47
CA ASN A 77 -2.98 8.32 12.24
C ASN A 77 -2.86 9.65 12.97
N ARG A 78 -1.73 9.90 13.63
CA ARG A 78 -1.47 11.19 14.30
C ARG A 78 -1.59 12.38 13.34
N GLY A 79 -1.07 12.23 12.12
CA GLY A 79 -1.23 13.24 11.07
C GLY A 79 -2.69 13.37 10.62
N PHE A 80 -3.41 12.26 10.50
CA PHE A 80 -4.81 12.27 10.12
C PHE A 80 -5.72 12.99 11.14
N ASP A 81 -5.44 12.86 12.42
CA ASP A 81 -6.18 13.55 13.49
C ASP A 81 -6.11 15.09 13.36
N GLN A 82 -5.07 15.62 12.70
CA GLN A 82 -4.90 17.05 12.44
C GLN A 82 -5.28 17.47 11.02
N ALA A 83 -5.72 16.53 10.19
CA ALA A 83 -6.09 16.79 8.81
C ALA A 83 -7.39 17.59 8.71
N THR A 84 -7.34 18.75 8.03
CA THR A 84 -8.49 19.61 7.78
C THR A 84 -9.01 19.54 6.35
N GLY A 85 -8.18 19.03 5.44
CA GLY A 85 -8.54 18.89 4.03
C GLY A 85 -9.68 17.89 3.81
N GLU A 86 -10.50 18.16 2.81
CA GLU A 86 -11.56 17.25 2.37
C GLU A 86 -10.99 15.95 1.78
N TRP A 87 -9.78 16.05 1.21
CA TRP A 87 -9.03 14.94 0.65
C TRP A 87 -7.70 14.79 1.34
N VAL A 88 -7.27 13.55 1.57
CA VAL A 88 -6.03 13.21 2.25
C VAL A 88 -5.16 12.35 1.33
N LEU A 89 -3.89 12.68 1.26
CA LEU A 89 -2.83 11.88 0.67
C LEU A 89 -1.87 11.48 1.79
N PHE A 90 -1.63 10.19 1.95
CA PHE A 90 -0.50 9.69 2.73
C PHE A 90 0.69 9.54 1.79
N PHE A 91 1.85 10.03 2.20
CA PHE A 91 3.03 10.01 1.33
C PHE A 91 4.29 9.69 2.13
N ASP A 92 5.16 8.86 1.59
CA ASP A 92 6.36 8.45 2.30
C ASP A 92 7.49 9.47 2.13
N SER A 93 8.36 9.58 3.13
CA SER A 93 9.38 10.62 3.25
C SER A 93 10.61 10.45 2.34
N ASP A 94 10.61 9.44 1.49
CA ASP A 94 11.66 9.10 0.53
C ASP A 94 11.16 9.00 -0.93
N ASP A 95 9.90 9.35 -1.16
CA ASP A 95 9.27 9.32 -2.48
C ASP A 95 9.05 10.74 -3.04
N ILE A 96 8.75 10.83 -4.34
CA ILE A 96 8.65 12.12 -5.05
C ILE A 96 7.27 12.26 -5.71
N MET A 97 6.68 13.44 -5.56
CA MET A 97 5.48 13.87 -6.28
C MET A 97 5.89 14.69 -7.52
N GLU A 98 5.39 14.33 -8.70
CA GLU A 98 5.45 15.24 -9.84
C GLU A 98 4.60 16.49 -9.57
N PRO A 99 5.00 17.70 -10.05
CA PRO A 99 4.35 18.96 -9.66
C PRO A 99 2.85 19.05 -9.92
N GLY A 100 2.33 18.26 -10.86
CA GLY A 100 0.91 18.21 -11.22
C GLY A 100 0.09 17.15 -10.49
N LEU A 101 0.65 16.38 -9.55
CA LEU A 101 -0.03 15.23 -8.95
C LEU A 101 -1.33 15.61 -8.26
N VAL A 102 -1.28 16.57 -7.33
CA VAL A 102 -2.48 16.98 -6.57
C VAL A 102 -3.52 17.60 -7.48
N ALA A 103 -3.10 18.46 -8.41
CA ALA A 103 -4.01 19.06 -9.41
C ALA A 103 -4.72 18.00 -10.26
N SER A 104 -4.02 16.92 -10.62
CA SER A 104 -4.57 15.80 -11.39
C SER A 104 -5.57 14.99 -10.59
N TYR A 105 -5.34 14.78 -9.29
CA TYR A 105 -6.32 14.18 -8.38
C TYR A 105 -7.59 15.05 -8.34
N MET A 106 -7.45 16.34 -8.05
CA MET A 106 -8.59 17.25 -7.90
C MET A 106 -9.40 17.37 -9.18
N LYS A 107 -8.74 17.49 -10.34
CA LYS A 107 -9.41 17.48 -11.66
C LYS A 107 -10.19 16.17 -11.90
N THR A 108 -9.67 15.04 -11.44
CA THR A 108 -10.35 13.74 -11.57
C THR A 108 -11.59 13.67 -10.68
N ILE A 109 -11.49 14.20 -9.45
CA ILE A 109 -12.58 14.28 -8.48
C ILE A 109 -13.70 15.17 -9.03
N GLU A 110 -13.37 16.39 -9.42
CA GLU A 110 -14.31 17.36 -10.00
C GLU A 110 -15.06 16.79 -11.20
N LYS A 111 -14.34 16.16 -12.12
CA LYS A 111 -14.93 15.52 -13.30
C LYS A 111 -15.87 14.36 -12.95
N ALA A 112 -15.54 13.58 -11.92
CA ALA A 112 -16.39 12.48 -11.46
C ALA A 112 -17.64 13.01 -10.75
N THR A 113 -17.48 14.01 -9.87
CA THR A 113 -18.55 14.65 -9.12
C THR A 113 -19.55 15.36 -10.04
N ALA A 114 -19.07 16.06 -11.06
CA ALA A 114 -19.91 16.70 -12.09
C ALA A 114 -20.79 15.70 -12.87
N ARG A 115 -20.42 14.41 -12.86
CA ARG A 115 -21.21 13.31 -13.44
C ARG A 115 -22.08 12.58 -12.42
N GLY A 116 -22.26 13.14 -11.21
CA GLY A 116 -23.02 12.52 -10.12
C GLY A 116 -22.34 11.32 -9.46
N LYS A 117 -21.01 11.17 -9.65
CA LYS A 117 -20.23 10.04 -9.13
C LYS A 117 -19.11 10.54 -8.22
N GLN A 118 -19.45 11.15 -7.09
CA GLN A 118 -18.43 11.56 -6.13
C GLN A 118 -17.64 10.34 -5.67
N PRO A 119 -16.31 10.31 -5.87
CA PRO A 119 -15.48 9.17 -5.45
C PRO A 119 -15.14 9.25 -3.96
N ASP A 120 -14.82 8.10 -3.38
CA ASP A 120 -14.24 7.98 -2.04
C ASP A 120 -12.71 7.84 -2.12
N ILE A 121 -12.23 7.23 -3.22
CA ILE A 121 -10.80 7.01 -3.49
C ILE A 121 -10.52 7.38 -4.95
N VAL A 122 -9.41 8.08 -5.17
CA VAL A 122 -8.88 8.33 -6.52
C VAL A 122 -7.48 7.76 -6.61
N CYS A 123 -7.24 6.89 -7.58
CA CYS A 123 -6.00 6.14 -7.72
C CYS A 123 -5.14 6.64 -8.88
N SER A 124 -3.81 6.53 -8.70
CA SER A 124 -2.81 6.85 -9.71
C SER A 124 -1.90 5.68 -10.02
N ARG A 125 -1.22 5.74 -11.16
CA ARG A 125 -0.06 4.91 -11.50
C ARG A 125 1.19 5.52 -10.84
N SER A 126 2.23 4.72 -10.68
CA SER A 126 3.52 5.18 -10.16
C SER A 126 4.67 4.67 -11.03
N THR A 127 5.79 5.33 -10.97
CA THR A 127 7.08 4.87 -11.47
C THR A 127 7.89 4.34 -10.29
N LEU A 128 8.40 3.12 -10.40
CA LEU A 128 9.32 2.52 -9.44
C LEU A 128 10.74 2.80 -9.93
N VAL A 129 11.57 3.38 -9.08
CA VAL A 129 13.00 3.64 -9.34
C VAL A 129 13.83 2.71 -8.47
N PHE A 130 14.73 1.95 -9.08
CA PHE A 130 15.57 0.96 -8.39
C PHE A 130 16.97 1.51 -8.14
N PRO A 131 17.75 0.92 -7.18
CA PRO A 131 19.10 1.38 -6.85
C PRO A 131 20.08 1.39 -8.03
N ASP A 132 19.85 0.56 -9.06
CA ASP A 132 20.63 0.52 -10.29
C ASP A 132 20.25 1.63 -11.31
N GLY A 133 19.35 2.54 -10.91
CA GLY A 133 18.81 3.60 -11.77
C GLY A 133 17.74 3.13 -12.76
N SER A 134 17.45 1.83 -12.83
CA SER A 134 16.38 1.34 -13.70
C SER A 134 15.01 1.82 -13.21
N GLN A 135 14.11 2.05 -14.16
CA GLN A 135 12.76 2.51 -13.87
C GLN A 135 11.72 1.56 -14.46
N ARG A 136 10.62 1.41 -13.74
CA ARG A 136 9.49 0.61 -14.21
C ARG A 136 8.17 1.23 -13.79
N GLU A 137 7.26 1.38 -14.75
CA GLU A 137 5.89 1.76 -14.41
C GLU A 137 5.19 0.65 -13.62
N ALA A 138 4.56 1.02 -12.52
CA ALA A 138 3.63 0.17 -11.77
C ALA A 138 2.20 0.51 -12.20
N PRO A 139 1.59 -0.31 -13.07
CA PRO A 139 0.26 -0.05 -13.58
C PRO A 139 -0.78 -0.17 -12.49
N PHE A 140 -1.90 0.53 -12.66
CA PHE A 140 -3.07 0.38 -11.82
C PHE A 140 -4.13 -0.46 -12.55
N HIS A 141 -4.50 -1.60 -11.99
CA HIS A 141 -5.47 -2.51 -12.58
C HIS A 141 -6.89 -2.18 -12.13
N LYS A 142 -7.66 -1.52 -12.99
CA LYS A 142 -9.04 -1.07 -12.70
C LYS A 142 -10.05 -2.22 -12.55
N LYS A 143 -9.89 -3.27 -13.36
CA LYS A 143 -10.77 -4.45 -13.28
C LYS A 143 -10.36 -5.33 -12.12
N ASP A 144 -11.36 -5.80 -11.35
CA ASP A 144 -11.12 -6.72 -10.23
C ASP A 144 -10.09 -6.16 -9.24
N LEU A 145 -10.32 -4.92 -8.81
CA LEU A 145 -9.39 -4.15 -7.98
C LEU A 145 -9.03 -4.90 -6.69
N PHE A 146 -10.02 -5.57 -6.06
CA PHE A 146 -9.80 -6.31 -4.83
C PHE A 146 -8.80 -7.46 -5.02
N ALA A 147 -9.01 -8.31 -6.02
CA ALA A 147 -8.07 -9.40 -6.31
C ALA A 147 -6.70 -8.88 -6.71
N ASN A 148 -6.64 -7.79 -7.49
CA ASN A 148 -5.36 -7.17 -7.84
C ASN A 148 -4.68 -6.52 -6.62
N HIS A 149 -5.44 -6.00 -5.65
CA HIS A 149 -4.85 -5.51 -4.42
C HIS A 149 -4.22 -6.66 -3.60
N ILE A 150 -4.92 -7.79 -3.42
CA ILE A 150 -4.37 -8.99 -2.78
C ILE A 150 -3.06 -9.42 -3.46
N LEU A 151 -3.01 -9.41 -4.78
CA LEU A 151 -1.88 -9.93 -5.54
C LEU A 151 -0.71 -8.96 -5.70
N HIS A 152 -0.95 -7.65 -5.70
CA HIS A 152 0.00 -6.63 -6.13
C HIS A 152 0.07 -5.38 -5.25
N GLY A 153 -0.71 -5.28 -4.16
CA GLY A 153 -0.72 -4.06 -3.33
C GLY A 153 -1.12 -2.81 -4.12
N GLN A 154 -2.29 -2.83 -4.80
CA GLN A 154 -2.68 -1.72 -5.69
C GLN A 154 -2.84 -0.39 -4.95
N LEU A 155 -3.35 -0.42 -3.71
CA LEU A 155 -3.48 0.74 -2.83
C LEU A 155 -2.24 0.86 -1.93
N ALA A 156 -1.05 0.99 -2.54
CA ALA A 156 0.15 1.39 -1.81
C ALA A 156 0.01 2.86 -1.39
N THR A 157 0.64 3.23 -0.29
CA THR A 157 0.49 4.50 0.45
C THR A 157 0.39 5.73 -0.47
N GLN A 158 1.31 5.88 -1.44
CA GLN A 158 1.44 7.07 -2.27
C GLN A 158 0.53 7.07 -3.49
N ARG A 159 -0.17 5.97 -3.76
CA ARG A 159 -0.86 5.74 -5.05
C ARG A 159 -2.32 6.13 -5.07
N TYR A 160 -2.82 6.76 -4.02
CA TYR A 160 -4.21 7.21 -3.98
C TYR A 160 -4.40 8.44 -3.10
N ALA A 161 -5.42 9.22 -3.44
CA ALA A 161 -6.04 10.19 -2.56
C ALA A 161 -7.34 9.59 -2.02
N VAL A 162 -7.63 9.80 -0.73
CA VAL A 162 -8.84 9.30 -0.07
C VAL A 162 -9.65 10.46 0.49
N ARG A 163 -10.97 10.40 0.37
CA ARG A 163 -11.87 11.38 0.99
C ARG A 163 -11.80 11.22 2.51
N ARG A 164 -11.52 12.32 3.22
CA ARG A 164 -11.27 12.32 4.67
C ARG A 164 -12.40 11.66 5.46
N GLU A 165 -13.64 11.99 5.16
CA GLU A 165 -14.81 11.40 5.81
C GLU A 165 -14.92 9.88 5.58
N PHE A 166 -14.60 9.40 4.38
CA PHE A 166 -14.58 7.96 4.10
C PHE A 166 -13.48 7.24 4.88
N PHE A 167 -12.28 7.82 4.93
CA PHE A 167 -11.17 7.25 5.69
C PHE A 167 -11.46 7.22 7.20
N ALA A 168 -12.06 8.29 7.76
CA ALA A 168 -12.45 8.36 9.16
C ALA A 168 -13.38 7.22 9.59
N ALA A 169 -14.17 6.67 8.67
CA ALA A 169 -15.08 5.55 8.93
C ALA A 169 -14.41 4.17 8.85
N THR A 170 -13.09 4.08 8.70
CA THR A 170 -12.36 2.81 8.46
C THR A 170 -11.32 2.46 9.53
N ASP A 171 -11.43 2.96 10.74
CA ASP A 171 -10.53 2.70 11.88
C ASP A 171 -9.04 3.06 11.64
N GLY A 172 -8.73 3.83 10.58
CA GLY A 172 -7.38 4.31 10.30
C GLY A 172 -6.35 3.20 9.99
N TRP A 173 -5.08 3.50 10.21
CA TRP A 173 -3.96 2.56 10.04
C TRP A 173 -3.84 1.62 11.24
N ASN A 174 -3.61 0.35 11.00
CA ASN A 174 -3.32 -0.60 12.07
C ASN A 174 -1.91 -0.37 12.61
N ILE A 175 -1.81 0.15 13.83
CA ILE A 175 -0.55 0.53 14.48
C ILE A 175 0.28 -0.66 14.94
N ASN A 176 -0.30 -1.85 15.01
CA ASN A 176 0.35 -3.07 15.48
C ASN A 176 1.08 -3.84 14.36
N LEU A 177 1.03 -3.32 13.12
CA LEU A 177 1.68 -3.97 11.99
C LEU A 177 3.07 -3.35 11.72
N PRO A 178 4.13 -4.15 11.77
CA PRO A 178 5.50 -3.67 11.51
C PRO A 178 5.81 -3.48 10.02
N GLY A 179 4.95 -3.95 9.14
CA GLY A 179 5.05 -3.84 7.68
C GLY A 179 3.78 -4.32 7.00
N TRP A 180 3.67 -4.12 5.67
CA TRP A 180 2.48 -4.38 4.87
C TRP A 180 1.21 -3.71 5.39
N ASN A 181 1.36 -2.64 6.15
CA ASN A 181 0.26 -1.88 6.72
C ASN A 181 -0.59 -1.19 5.65
N ASP A 182 0.01 -0.77 4.54
CA ASP A 182 -0.68 -0.25 3.35
C ASP A 182 -1.49 -1.34 2.63
N TRP A 183 -0.96 -2.57 2.60
CA TRP A 183 -1.66 -3.71 2.02
C TRP A 183 -2.89 -4.11 2.86
N GLU A 184 -2.74 -4.15 4.17
CA GLU A 184 -3.84 -4.42 5.11
C GLU A 184 -4.91 -3.30 5.06
N LEU A 185 -4.49 -2.03 5.18
CA LEU A 185 -5.41 -0.89 5.09
C LEU A 185 -6.18 -0.90 3.77
N GLY A 186 -5.49 -1.11 2.64
CA GLY A 186 -6.13 -1.17 1.33
C GLY A 186 -7.20 -2.27 1.23
N MET A 187 -7.02 -3.39 1.94
CA MET A 187 -8.07 -4.42 2.06
C MET A 187 -9.31 -3.87 2.78
N ARG A 188 -9.14 -3.23 3.96
CA ARG A 188 -10.27 -2.64 4.71
C ARG A 188 -10.97 -1.54 3.92
N LEU A 189 -10.22 -0.66 3.28
CA LEU A 189 -10.78 0.35 2.38
C LEU A 189 -11.64 -0.28 1.29
N LEU A 190 -11.18 -1.36 0.65
CA LEU A 190 -11.94 -2.04 -0.40
C LEU A 190 -13.13 -2.84 0.14
N LEU A 191 -13.05 -3.39 1.37
CA LEU A 191 -14.17 -4.04 2.05
C LEU A 191 -15.30 -3.06 2.39
N ALA A 192 -14.99 -1.80 2.64
CA ALA A 192 -15.96 -0.72 2.81
C ALA A 192 -16.68 -0.30 1.51
N ASN A 193 -16.41 -1.00 0.39
CA ASN A 193 -17.06 -0.81 -0.91
C ASN A 193 -17.00 0.63 -1.46
N PRO A 194 -15.79 1.22 -1.60
CA PRO A 194 -15.62 2.60 -2.03
C PRO A 194 -16.04 2.83 -3.49
N LYS A 195 -16.46 4.05 -3.79
CA LYS A 195 -16.52 4.54 -5.16
C LYS A 195 -15.11 4.96 -5.59
N VAL A 196 -14.51 4.21 -6.51
CA VAL A 196 -13.13 4.44 -6.95
C VAL A 196 -13.08 5.12 -8.30
N ALA A 197 -12.38 6.24 -8.37
CA ALA A 197 -11.99 6.89 -9.62
C ALA A 197 -10.50 6.65 -9.95
N TYR A 198 -10.12 6.85 -11.18
CA TYR A 198 -8.77 6.56 -11.65
C TYR A 198 -8.24 7.72 -12.47
N MET A 199 -7.05 8.19 -12.14
CA MET A 199 -6.34 9.14 -12.99
C MET A 199 -5.97 8.47 -14.33
N ASN A 200 -6.16 9.22 -15.42
CA ASN A 200 -5.89 8.72 -16.76
C ASN A 200 -4.69 9.44 -17.39
N HIS A 201 -3.69 9.75 -16.59
CA HIS A 201 -2.46 10.46 -16.94
C HIS A 201 -1.24 9.55 -16.83
N SER A 202 -0.10 10.06 -17.27
CA SER A 202 1.22 9.45 -16.99
C SER A 202 1.43 9.27 -15.48
N PRO A 203 2.27 8.33 -15.03
CA PRO A 203 2.63 8.22 -13.62
C PRO A 203 3.16 9.55 -13.10
N GLN A 204 2.63 9.99 -11.95
CA GLN A 204 3.03 11.25 -11.30
C GLN A 204 3.54 11.02 -9.88
N VAL A 205 3.66 9.76 -9.49
CA VAL A 205 4.27 9.33 -8.23
C VAL A 205 5.52 8.54 -8.57
N ILE A 206 6.64 8.91 -8.00
CA ILE A 206 7.91 8.22 -8.13
C ILE A 206 8.18 7.54 -6.78
N ILE A 207 8.25 6.22 -6.79
CA ILE A 207 8.52 5.39 -5.60
C ILE A 207 9.97 4.92 -5.69
N ASN A 208 10.79 5.34 -4.73
CA ASN A 208 12.18 4.99 -4.66
C ASN A 208 12.37 3.67 -3.89
N HIS A 209 12.90 2.65 -4.56
CA HIS A 209 13.30 1.41 -3.92
C HIS A 209 14.72 1.54 -3.34
N ASN A 210 14.84 2.03 -2.11
CA ASN A 210 16.12 2.32 -1.45
C ASN A 210 16.84 1.06 -0.91
N GLY A 211 16.63 -0.10 -1.49
CA GLY A 211 17.39 -1.33 -1.14
C GLY A 211 17.20 -1.76 0.33
N ALA A 212 18.31 -1.80 1.08
CA ALA A 212 18.34 -2.32 2.47
C ALA A 212 17.57 -1.48 3.50
N ASP A 213 17.34 -0.18 3.21
CA ASP A 213 16.64 0.73 4.13
C ASP A 213 15.10 0.65 4.01
N SER A 214 14.60 -0.08 3.02
CA SER A 214 13.18 -0.28 2.83
C SER A 214 12.66 -1.44 3.70
N ILE A 215 11.57 -1.21 4.44
CA ILE A 215 10.90 -2.28 5.22
C ILE A 215 10.52 -3.48 4.33
N THR A 216 10.17 -3.21 3.07
CA THR A 216 9.80 -4.23 2.07
C THR A 216 10.97 -4.75 1.24
N GLY A 217 12.14 -4.15 1.35
CA GLY A 217 13.38 -4.56 0.69
C GLY A 217 14.23 -5.54 1.51
N THR A 218 13.85 -5.80 2.77
CA THR A 218 14.55 -6.75 3.64
C THR A 218 14.20 -8.20 3.30
N GLU A 219 15.07 -9.10 3.72
CA GLU A 219 14.85 -10.54 3.64
C GLU A 219 13.57 -10.93 4.41
N PHE A 220 12.69 -11.68 3.78
CA PHE A 220 11.40 -12.05 4.38
C PHE A 220 11.55 -12.90 5.64
N HIS A 221 12.59 -13.76 5.69
CA HIS A 221 12.84 -14.63 6.82
C HIS A 221 13.24 -13.87 8.10
N SER A 222 13.85 -12.69 7.99
CA SER A 222 14.24 -11.87 9.16
C SER A 222 13.04 -11.40 9.99
N ARG A 223 11.86 -11.43 9.43
CA ARG A 223 10.58 -11.06 10.05
C ARG A 223 9.53 -12.18 9.93
N GLN A 224 10.00 -13.43 10.08
CA GLN A 224 9.12 -14.61 10.08
C GLN A 224 7.97 -14.45 11.10
N GLY A 225 6.80 -14.96 10.79
CA GLY A 225 5.61 -14.83 11.62
C GLY A 225 4.87 -13.50 11.49
N GLN A 226 5.56 -12.40 11.19
CA GLN A 226 4.92 -11.09 11.02
C GLN A 226 4.13 -11.01 9.70
N TRP A 227 4.71 -11.50 8.61
CA TRP A 227 4.05 -11.53 7.30
C TRP A 227 2.86 -12.47 7.26
N GLU A 228 3.01 -13.65 7.88
CA GLU A 228 1.93 -14.62 8.07
C GLU A 228 0.78 -13.99 8.86
N HIS A 229 1.10 -13.29 9.95
CA HIS A 229 0.13 -12.61 10.79
C HIS A 229 -0.69 -11.57 10.03
N VAL A 230 -0.06 -10.74 9.18
CA VAL A 230 -0.77 -9.78 8.31
C VAL A 230 -1.75 -10.50 7.38
N ILE A 231 -1.31 -11.61 6.74
CA ILE A 231 -2.18 -12.41 5.86
C ILE A 231 -3.35 -13.00 6.66
N ASP A 232 -3.13 -13.43 7.90
CA ASP A 232 -4.17 -14.01 8.76
C ASP A 232 -5.19 -12.96 9.19
N ILE A 233 -4.77 -11.73 9.52
CA ILE A 233 -5.65 -10.59 9.77
C ILE A 233 -6.55 -10.35 8.56
N MET A 234 -5.95 -10.18 7.37
CA MET A 234 -6.71 -9.93 6.14
C MET A 234 -7.69 -11.07 5.81
N ARG A 235 -7.31 -12.30 6.09
CA ARG A 235 -8.18 -13.48 5.93
C ARG A 235 -9.37 -13.43 6.89
N GLY A 236 -9.15 -13.00 8.13
CA GLY A 236 -10.20 -12.76 9.13
C GLY A 236 -11.18 -11.69 8.67
N GLU A 237 -10.68 -10.55 8.22
CA GLU A 237 -11.48 -9.44 7.69
C GLU A 237 -12.35 -9.84 6.51
N VAL A 238 -11.79 -10.58 5.53
CA VAL A 238 -12.58 -11.10 4.39
C VAL A 238 -13.68 -12.05 4.87
N ARG A 239 -13.41 -12.92 5.84
CA ARG A 239 -14.39 -13.88 6.36
C ARG A 239 -15.53 -13.18 7.12
N SER A 240 -15.22 -12.18 7.93
CA SER A 240 -16.21 -11.41 8.71
C SER A 240 -16.98 -10.39 7.89
N SER A 241 -16.48 -9.98 6.72
CA SER A 241 -17.06 -8.94 5.86
C SER A 241 -18.49 -9.27 5.39
N LEU A 242 -19.19 -8.28 4.82
CA LEU A 242 -20.51 -8.43 4.21
C LEU A 242 -20.49 -8.94 2.75
N LEU A 243 -19.33 -9.32 2.25
CA LEU A 243 -19.20 -9.86 0.89
C LEU A 243 -20.04 -11.13 0.69
N LYS A 244 -20.49 -11.34 -0.56
CA LYS A 244 -21.14 -12.58 -0.95
C LYS A 244 -20.24 -13.80 -0.70
N PRO A 245 -20.79 -14.96 -0.32
CA PRO A 245 -20.00 -16.16 0.02
C PRO A 245 -19.02 -16.59 -1.09
N GLU A 246 -19.38 -16.40 -2.37
CA GLU A 246 -18.51 -16.71 -3.51
C GLU A 246 -17.27 -15.83 -3.53
N LEU A 247 -17.43 -14.52 -3.29
CA LEU A 247 -16.33 -13.56 -3.24
C LEU A 247 -15.43 -13.81 -2.02
N LYS A 248 -16.02 -14.09 -0.85
CA LYS A 248 -15.24 -14.48 0.34
C LYS A 248 -14.37 -15.69 0.05
N ARG A 249 -14.96 -16.77 -0.51
CA ARG A 249 -14.20 -17.98 -0.88
C ARG A 249 -13.07 -17.65 -1.87
N ARG A 250 -13.36 -16.83 -2.87
CA ARG A 250 -12.37 -16.42 -3.88
C ARG A 250 -11.22 -15.66 -3.25
N PHE A 251 -11.49 -14.64 -2.45
CA PHE A 251 -10.46 -13.80 -1.84
C PHE A 251 -9.65 -14.54 -0.78
N VAL A 252 -10.27 -15.41 0.01
CA VAL A 252 -9.55 -16.30 0.92
C VAL A 252 -8.58 -17.20 0.14
N ARG A 253 -8.98 -17.77 -1.01
CA ARG A 253 -8.06 -18.57 -1.85
C ARG A 253 -6.88 -17.74 -2.38
N LEU A 254 -7.11 -16.48 -2.76
CA LEU A 254 -6.02 -15.58 -3.18
C LEU A 254 -5.07 -15.26 -2.01
N LEU A 255 -5.58 -15.12 -0.80
CA LEU A 255 -4.75 -14.94 0.41
C LEU A 255 -3.96 -16.22 0.73
N GLU A 256 -4.54 -17.40 0.60
CA GLU A 256 -3.78 -18.66 0.71
C GLU A 256 -2.70 -18.76 -0.38
N TYR A 257 -2.98 -18.30 -1.60
CA TYR A 257 -1.95 -18.19 -2.62
C TYR A 257 -0.83 -17.21 -2.23
N ARG A 258 -1.12 -16.10 -1.53
CA ARG A 258 -0.08 -15.21 -0.99
C ARG A 258 0.80 -15.90 0.03
N ARG A 259 0.27 -16.83 0.85
CA ARG A 259 1.10 -17.68 1.73
C ARG A 259 2.02 -18.60 0.92
N ILE A 260 1.55 -19.15 -0.22
CA ILE A 260 2.41 -19.89 -1.16
C ILE A 260 3.52 -19.00 -1.72
N VAL A 261 3.23 -17.75 -2.06
CA VAL A 261 4.25 -16.79 -2.52
C VAL A 261 5.29 -16.52 -1.44
N LEU A 262 4.85 -16.28 -0.20
CA LEU A 262 5.74 -16.05 0.95
C LEU A 262 6.63 -17.27 1.22
N ALA A 263 6.05 -18.47 1.22
CA ALA A 263 6.82 -19.72 1.35
C ALA A 263 7.89 -19.87 0.25
N ALA A 264 7.55 -19.48 -0.98
CA ALA A 264 8.52 -19.52 -2.09
C ALA A 264 9.64 -18.45 -1.93
N GLN A 265 9.35 -17.32 -1.28
CA GLN A 265 10.41 -16.35 -0.91
C GLN A 265 11.34 -16.93 0.17
N TYR A 266 10.82 -17.51 1.24
CA TYR A 266 11.64 -18.21 2.23
C TYR A 266 12.52 -19.29 1.59
N GLN A 267 11.98 -20.04 0.64
CA GLN A 267 12.78 -21.04 -0.11
C GLN A 267 13.93 -20.38 -0.89
N ARG A 268 13.71 -19.21 -1.52
CA ARG A 268 14.75 -18.45 -2.25
C ARG A 268 15.84 -17.90 -1.32
N GLU A 269 15.46 -17.53 -0.11
CA GLU A 269 16.35 -17.01 0.93
C GLU A 269 17.13 -18.11 1.66
N GLY A 270 16.99 -19.38 1.23
CA GLY A 270 17.70 -20.51 1.84
C GLY A 270 17.09 -21.00 3.15
N CYS A 271 15.82 -20.68 3.43
CA CYS A 271 15.10 -21.05 4.65
C CYS A 271 14.00 -22.11 4.40
N PRO A 272 14.37 -23.34 3.99
CA PRO A 272 13.38 -24.39 3.67
C PRO A 272 12.55 -24.81 4.87
N ASP A 273 13.06 -24.68 6.09
CA ASP A 273 12.36 -25.04 7.32
C ASP A 273 11.18 -24.10 7.62
N LEU A 274 11.23 -22.86 7.15
CA LEU A 274 10.13 -21.91 7.17
C LEU A 274 9.19 -22.13 5.97
N ALA A 275 9.77 -22.37 4.81
CA ALA A 275 9.02 -22.51 3.55
C ALA A 275 8.10 -23.73 3.54
N LYS A 276 8.60 -24.88 4.00
CA LYS A 276 7.91 -26.15 3.90
C LYS A 276 6.59 -26.20 4.68
N PRO A 277 6.53 -25.90 6.00
CA PRO A 277 5.29 -25.91 6.75
C PRO A 277 4.28 -24.90 6.20
N LEU A 278 4.70 -23.65 5.94
CA LEU A 278 3.83 -22.61 5.41
C LEU A 278 3.20 -23.00 4.06
N CYS A 279 4.01 -23.59 3.16
CA CYS A 279 3.53 -24.08 1.87
C CYS A 279 2.54 -25.24 2.03
N GLN A 280 2.81 -26.18 2.94
CA GLN A 280 1.94 -27.33 3.20
C GLN A 280 0.58 -26.88 3.74
N ASP A 281 0.55 -26.00 4.73
CA ASP A 281 -0.66 -25.47 5.34
C ASP A 281 -1.52 -24.69 4.33
N ALA A 282 -0.90 -23.78 3.55
CA ALA A 282 -1.61 -23.04 2.53
C ALA A 282 -2.14 -23.94 1.40
N TYR A 283 -1.36 -24.97 1.00
CA TYR A 283 -1.79 -25.95 0.02
C TYR A 283 -2.97 -26.78 0.54
N GLN A 284 -2.95 -27.20 1.79
CA GLN A 284 -4.04 -27.93 2.43
C GLN A 284 -5.30 -27.06 2.52
N ALA A 285 -5.18 -25.80 2.97
CA ALA A 285 -6.30 -24.87 3.03
C ALA A 285 -6.95 -24.64 1.65
N LEU A 286 -6.14 -24.50 0.59
CA LEU A 286 -6.64 -24.42 -0.78
C LEU A 286 -7.38 -25.70 -1.18
N ARG A 287 -6.79 -26.87 -0.92
CA ARG A 287 -7.40 -28.19 -1.22
C ARG A 287 -8.77 -28.32 -0.57
N ASP A 288 -8.89 -27.96 0.70
CA ASP A 288 -10.14 -28.06 1.47
C ASP A 288 -11.18 -27.08 0.93
N SER A 289 -10.77 -25.86 0.53
CA SER A 289 -11.64 -24.86 -0.09
C SER A 289 -12.29 -25.35 -1.41
N TYR A 290 -11.65 -26.28 -2.11
CA TYR A 290 -12.16 -26.96 -3.30
C TYR A 290 -12.82 -28.29 -2.98
N ARG A 291 -12.96 -28.67 -1.68
CA ARG A 291 -13.49 -29.97 -1.24
C ARG A 291 -12.83 -31.14 -1.96
N ASN A 292 -11.54 -31.04 -2.27
CA ASN A 292 -10.74 -32.04 -3.00
C ASN A 292 -11.42 -32.58 -4.28
N ASN A 293 -12.20 -31.76 -4.97
CA ASN A 293 -12.93 -32.12 -6.18
C ASN A 293 -12.03 -32.33 -7.41
N ARG A 294 -12.62 -32.73 -8.55
CA ARG A 294 -11.89 -32.96 -9.82
C ARG A 294 -11.07 -31.73 -10.26
N ARG A 295 -11.62 -30.48 -10.10
CA ARG A 295 -10.92 -29.24 -10.45
C ARG A 295 -9.65 -29.06 -9.63
N TRP A 296 -9.68 -29.38 -8.31
CA TRP A 296 -8.48 -29.38 -7.48
C TRP A 296 -7.46 -30.40 -7.97
N ARG A 297 -7.88 -31.66 -8.13
CA ARG A 297 -6.95 -32.77 -8.47
C ARG A 297 -6.24 -32.55 -9.80
N TRP A 298 -6.95 -32.10 -10.83
CA TRP A 298 -6.45 -32.08 -12.19
C TRP A 298 -5.92 -30.72 -12.67
N VAL A 299 -6.36 -29.62 -12.04
CA VAL A 299 -6.00 -28.27 -12.48
C VAL A 299 -5.35 -27.48 -11.36
N VAL A 300 -6.09 -27.15 -10.30
CA VAL A 300 -5.64 -26.15 -9.31
C VAL A 300 -4.42 -26.65 -8.55
N GLY A 301 -4.42 -27.85 -8.00
CA GLY A 301 -3.32 -28.41 -7.24
C GLY A 301 -2.01 -28.52 -8.05
N PRO A 302 -2.01 -29.14 -9.24
CA PRO A 302 -0.83 -29.19 -10.09
C PRO A 302 -0.29 -27.80 -10.51
N VAL A 303 -1.19 -26.87 -10.86
CA VAL A 303 -0.77 -25.51 -11.24
C VAL A 303 -0.20 -24.76 -10.02
N THR A 304 -0.80 -24.88 -8.84
CA THR A 304 -0.27 -24.27 -7.60
C THR A 304 1.16 -24.74 -7.30
N ARG A 305 1.45 -26.03 -7.43
CA ARG A 305 2.83 -26.56 -7.27
C ARG A 305 3.80 -25.98 -8.28
N ARG A 306 3.39 -25.85 -9.54
CA ARG A 306 4.22 -25.23 -10.59
C ARG A 306 4.45 -23.76 -10.32
N LEU A 307 3.46 -23.03 -9.80
CA LEU A 307 3.60 -21.63 -9.40
C LEU A 307 4.61 -21.47 -8.26
N PHE A 308 4.53 -22.32 -7.22
CA PHE A 308 5.51 -22.33 -6.13
C PHE A 308 6.94 -22.53 -6.69
N ALA A 309 7.17 -23.58 -7.45
CA ALA A 309 8.49 -23.86 -8.04
C ALA A 309 8.99 -22.72 -8.92
N ARG A 310 8.09 -22.09 -9.70
CA ARG A 310 8.42 -20.94 -10.54
C ARG A 310 8.85 -19.73 -9.72
N ILE A 311 8.16 -19.43 -8.64
CA ILE A 311 8.46 -18.28 -7.75
C ILE A 311 9.76 -18.55 -6.99
N ALA A 312 9.93 -19.75 -6.44
CA ALA A 312 11.15 -20.18 -5.76
C ALA A 312 12.39 -20.10 -6.67
N ALA A 313 12.22 -20.33 -7.98
CA ALA A 313 13.26 -20.13 -8.99
C ALA A 313 13.42 -18.65 -9.45
N GLY A 314 12.80 -17.66 -8.78
CA GLY A 314 12.92 -16.24 -9.13
C GLY A 314 12.15 -15.78 -10.36
N LYS A 315 11.32 -16.64 -10.97
CA LYS A 315 10.59 -16.33 -12.21
C LYS A 315 9.33 -15.50 -11.94
N ARG A 316 9.10 -14.45 -12.73
CA ARG A 316 7.94 -13.54 -12.64
C ARG A 316 6.71 -14.09 -13.37
N GLY A 317 5.54 -13.41 -13.18
CA GLY A 317 4.32 -13.63 -13.96
C GLY A 317 3.31 -14.61 -13.34
N SER A 318 3.51 -15.05 -12.10
CA SER A 318 2.63 -16.01 -11.43
C SER A 318 1.26 -15.42 -11.03
N ALA A 319 1.18 -14.13 -10.70
CA ALA A 319 -0.04 -13.48 -10.22
C ALA A 319 -1.18 -13.45 -11.25
N ARG A 320 -0.87 -13.29 -12.55
CA ARG A 320 -1.87 -13.35 -13.62
C ARG A 320 -2.54 -14.72 -13.68
N ILE A 321 -1.74 -15.77 -13.53
CA ILE A 321 -2.25 -17.16 -13.51
C ILE A 321 -3.09 -17.37 -12.24
N ALA A 322 -2.62 -16.93 -11.08
CA ALA A 322 -3.34 -17.05 -9.82
C ALA A 322 -4.72 -16.37 -9.87
N ARG A 323 -4.81 -15.16 -10.43
CA ARG A 323 -6.08 -14.44 -10.58
C ARG A 323 -7.12 -15.21 -11.40
N LEU A 324 -6.69 -15.98 -12.38
CA LEU A 324 -7.58 -16.80 -13.22
C LEU A 324 -7.91 -18.15 -12.57
N LEU A 325 -7.02 -18.64 -11.71
CA LEU A 325 -7.11 -19.96 -11.11
C LEU A 325 -8.03 -19.96 -9.87
N TYR A 326 -7.89 -18.92 -9.03
CA TYR A 326 -8.56 -18.76 -7.75
C TYR A 326 -9.70 -17.75 -7.83
#